data_bfae90fec4ffc8af820d5c61ea336c68
#
_entry.id   bfae90fec4ffc8af820d5c61ea336c68
#
_cell.length_a   1.000
_cell.length_b   1.000
_cell.length_c   1.000
_cell.angle_alpha   90.00
_cell.angle_beta   90.00
_cell.angle_gamma   90.00
#
_symmetry.space_group_name_H-M   'P 1'
#
loop_
_entity.id
_entity.type
_entity.pdbx_description
1 polymer ?
#
loop_
_entity_poly.entity_id
_entity_poly.type
_entity_poly.pdbx_seq_one_letter_code
_entity_poly.pdbx_strand_id
1 'polypeptide(L)'
;MLERPDWKGVNPYGMVYVRPGTVHIGNSDQDITGTFIQRPKSISISGFYMDDTEISNNEYRQFVFWVRDSIAHDLMGDYYADENGEERIDWEAPLDFSAPEVQDLYLETRFAGRKLYNANIFKYDYKTFDWDAAAADRGRSSPERFFEEHTIEVYPDTMVWIRDFAYSYNEPMARNYFWHPAYDNYPVVGVNWHMARAFGYWRTSLWNSVNEISTEEFRLPTEAEYEYAARGGREHAPYPWGGPYVRNAKGCLLANFKPGRGNYPEDGGQYTVPVDAYYPNDFGLYNMSGNVAEWTSTAFVENANSFIHDMNSDVHYEADEDDPEAWKRKVVRGGSWKDVSFYLQTGTRSYEFQDTTKSYVGFRNVLSLMGRSASDF
;
A
#
# COMPACT_ATOMS: atom_id res chain seq x y z
N MET A 1 -24.37 30.17 -23.62
CA MET A 1 -24.11 29.15 -22.58
C MET A 1 -22.89 28.39 -23.02
N LEU A 2 -21.86 28.35 -22.23
CA LEU A 2 -20.74 27.43 -22.47
C LEU A 2 -21.24 26.02 -22.15
N GLU A 3 -21.40 25.17 -23.17
CA GLU A 3 -21.63 23.74 -22.94
C GLU A 3 -20.39 23.21 -22.23
N ARG A 4 -20.59 22.73 -20.99
CA ARG A 4 -19.54 22.00 -20.29
C ARG A 4 -19.51 20.58 -20.87
N PRO A 5 -18.35 20.05 -21.25
CA PRO A 5 -18.28 18.66 -21.66
C PRO A 5 -18.80 17.76 -20.53
N ASP A 6 -19.48 16.69 -20.91
CA ASP A 6 -19.93 15.68 -19.95
C ASP A 6 -18.75 15.15 -19.17
N TRP A 7 -18.79 15.29 -17.86
CA TRP A 7 -17.73 14.76 -17.01
C TRP A 7 -17.86 13.23 -16.91
N LYS A 8 -16.85 12.53 -17.35
CA LYS A 8 -16.74 11.09 -17.17
C LYS A 8 -15.83 10.84 -15.98
N GLY A 9 -16.39 10.37 -14.87
CA GLY A 9 -15.61 10.01 -13.68
C GLY A 9 -14.73 8.80 -13.94
N VAL A 10 -13.56 8.80 -13.33
CA VAL A 10 -12.72 7.61 -13.22
C VAL A 10 -13.38 6.68 -12.21
N ASN A 11 -13.60 5.41 -12.59
CA ASN A 11 -14.06 4.37 -11.66
C ASN A 11 -13.03 3.23 -11.70
N PRO A 12 -12.00 3.28 -10.83
CA PRO A 12 -10.92 2.33 -10.86
C PRO A 12 -11.41 0.94 -10.41
N TYR A 13 -11.00 -0.08 -11.17
CA TYR A 13 -11.32 -1.46 -10.86
C TYR A 13 -10.72 -1.88 -9.51
N GLY A 14 -11.49 -2.64 -8.70
CA GLY A 14 -11.07 -3.11 -7.38
C GLY A 14 -11.05 -2.04 -6.29
N MET A 15 -11.58 -0.84 -6.56
CA MET A 15 -11.66 0.22 -5.58
C MET A 15 -13.09 0.58 -5.20
N VAL A 16 -13.27 0.97 -3.97
CA VAL A 16 -14.55 1.44 -3.42
C VAL A 16 -14.49 2.95 -3.19
N TYR A 17 -15.57 3.63 -3.57
CA TYR A 17 -15.72 5.05 -3.30
C TYR A 17 -16.03 5.31 -1.84
N VAL A 18 -15.15 6.04 -1.17
CA VAL A 18 -15.32 6.54 0.19
C VAL A 18 -15.81 7.99 0.12
N ARG A 19 -17.03 8.22 0.63
CA ARG A 19 -17.67 9.54 0.58
C ARG A 19 -16.93 10.56 1.43
N PRO A 20 -16.92 11.85 1.05
CA PRO A 20 -16.36 12.89 1.90
C PRO A 20 -17.10 12.97 3.24
N GLY A 21 -16.39 13.33 4.29
CA GLY A 21 -16.97 13.43 5.61
C GLY A 21 -15.99 13.95 6.64
N THR A 22 -16.41 13.93 7.90
CA THR A 22 -15.57 14.31 9.04
C THR A 22 -15.36 13.11 9.92
N VAL A 23 -14.11 12.89 10.32
CA VAL A 23 -13.73 11.86 11.28
C VAL A 23 -13.17 12.50 12.55
N HIS A 24 -13.51 11.92 13.69
CA HIS A 24 -12.85 12.23 14.96
C HIS A 24 -11.71 11.25 15.15
N ILE A 25 -10.49 11.65 14.74
CA ILE A 25 -9.29 10.83 14.88
C ILE A 25 -8.78 10.82 16.30
N GLY A 26 -8.03 9.79 16.64
CA GLY A 26 -7.37 9.62 17.93
C GLY A 26 -7.96 8.48 18.74
N ASN A 27 -7.37 8.29 19.91
CA ASN A 27 -7.69 7.17 20.78
C ASN A 27 -9.14 7.19 21.26
N SER A 28 -9.76 6.02 21.28
CA SER A 28 -11.08 5.82 21.85
C SER A 28 -11.03 5.74 23.39
N ASP A 29 -12.18 5.75 24.05
CA ASP A 29 -12.34 5.56 25.50
C ASP A 29 -11.72 4.23 26.01
N GLN A 30 -11.37 3.32 25.12
CA GLN A 30 -10.77 2.03 25.42
C GLN A 30 -9.23 2.03 25.30
N ASP A 31 -8.61 3.19 25.18
CA ASP A 31 -7.16 3.32 25.23
C ASP A 31 -6.63 2.98 26.63
N ILE A 32 -6.25 1.72 26.81
CA ILE A 32 -5.73 1.21 28.09
C ILE A 32 -4.39 1.84 28.45
N THR A 33 -3.62 2.28 27.44
CA THR A 33 -2.30 2.87 27.65
C THR A 33 -2.37 4.31 28.15
N GLY A 34 -3.55 4.95 28.03
CA GLY A 34 -3.80 6.30 28.54
C GLY A 34 -2.84 7.34 27.98
N THR A 35 -2.32 7.09 26.78
CA THR A 35 -1.38 8.00 26.14
C THR A 35 -2.13 9.22 25.62
N PHE A 36 -2.50 10.13 26.51
CA PHE A 36 -3.08 11.44 26.20
C PHE A 36 -2.19 12.32 25.30
N ILE A 37 -1.10 11.79 24.77
CA ILE A 37 -0.20 12.45 23.83
C ILE A 37 -0.97 12.80 22.55
N GLN A 38 -1.89 11.93 22.12
CA GLN A 38 -2.74 12.16 20.98
C GLN A 38 -4.10 12.72 21.41
N ARG A 39 -4.24 14.02 21.29
CA ARG A 39 -5.53 14.66 21.52
C ARG A 39 -6.50 14.28 20.41
N PRO A 40 -7.75 13.91 20.74
CA PRO A 40 -8.79 13.72 19.74
C PRO A 40 -8.94 14.99 18.89
N LYS A 41 -9.07 14.83 17.58
CA LYS A 41 -9.23 15.93 16.64
C LYS A 41 -10.24 15.57 15.57
N SER A 42 -11.05 16.53 15.17
CA SER A 42 -11.96 16.39 14.02
C SER A 42 -11.23 16.81 12.75
N ILE A 43 -11.25 15.95 11.74
CA ILE A 43 -10.65 16.20 10.44
C ILE A 43 -11.72 15.96 9.36
N SER A 44 -11.85 16.92 8.46
CA SER A 44 -12.66 16.78 7.25
C SER A 44 -11.84 16.14 6.14
N ILE A 45 -12.38 15.10 5.51
CA ILE A 45 -11.72 14.32 4.47
C ILE A 45 -12.55 14.46 3.18
N SER A 46 -11.86 14.76 2.09
CA SER A 46 -12.43 14.77 0.74
C SER A 46 -12.78 13.34 0.30
N GLY A 47 -13.69 13.20 -0.67
CA GLY A 47 -13.99 11.88 -1.23
C GLY A 47 -12.80 11.31 -1.98
N PHE A 48 -12.62 10.00 -1.88
CA PHE A 48 -11.54 9.25 -2.54
C PHE A 48 -11.99 7.83 -2.86
N TYR A 49 -11.27 7.16 -3.72
CA TYR A 49 -11.37 5.72 -3.91
C TYR A 49 -10.28 5.01 -3.10
N MET A 50 -10.59 3.86 -2.53
CA MET A 50 -9.65 3.01 -1.81
C MET A 50 -9.77 1.57 -2.31
N ASP A 51 -8.66 0.87 -2.43
CA ASP A 51 -8.68 -0.56 -2.73
C ASP A 51 -9.56 -1.28 -1.70
N ASP A 52 -10.47 -2.11 -2.18
CA ASP A 52 -11.41 -2.83 -1.32
C ASP A 52 -10.69 -3.85 -0.41
N THR A 53 -9.54 -4.35 -0.83
CA THR A 53 -8.67 -5.28 -0.09
C THR A 53 -7.25 -4.73 0.06
N GLU A 54 -6.41 -5.40 0.86
CA GLU A 54 -4.97 -5.24 0.79
C GLU A 54 -4.47 -5.67 -0.59
N ILE A 55 -3.38 -5.08 -1.10
CA ILE A 55 -2.75 -5.54 -2.35
C ILE A 55 -2.28 -6.99 -2.18
N SER A 56 -2.76 -7.85 -3.05
CA SER A 56 -2.46 -9.28 -3.05
C SER A 56 -1.11 -9.60 -3.68
N ASN A 57 -0.57 -10.80 -3.40
CA ASN A 57 0.63 -11.30 -4.07
C ASN A 57 0.47 -11.33 -5.60
N ASN A 58 -0.73 -11.66 -6.10
CA ASN A 58 -0.99 -11.71 -7.54
C ASN A 58 -0.90 -10.31 -8.17
N GLU A 59 -1.48 -9.30 -7.55
CA GLU A 59 -1.42 -7.92 -8.05
C GLU A 59 0.00 -7.36 -8.01
N TYR A 60 0.70 -7.58 -6.92
CA TYR A 60 2.09 -7.11 -6.80
C TYR A 60 3.02 -7.84 -7.77
N ARG A 61 2.78 -9.13 -8.07
CA ARG A 61 3.54 -9.86 -9.09
C ARG A 61 3.38 -9.27 -10.49
N GLN A 62 2.23 -8.68 -10.82
CA GLN A 62 2.06 -8.01 -12.12
C GLN A 62 3.06 -6.86 -12.26
N PHE A 63 3.27 -6.09 -11.20
CA PHE A 63 4.30 -5.05 -11.17
C PHE A 63 5.71 -5.64 -11.33
N VAL A 64 6.05 -6.66 -10.56
CA VAL A 64 7.37 -7.32 -10.65
C VAL A 64 7.61 -7.92 -12.04
N PHE A 65 6.59 -8.52 -12.66
CA PHE A 65 6.67 -9.05 -14.02
C PHE A 65 6.82 -7.94 -15.05
N TRP A 66 6.08 -6.85 -14.90
CA TRP A 66 6.24 -5.70 -15.78
C TRP A 66 7.68 -5.16 -15.75
N VAL A 67 8.26 -5.01 -14.57
CA VAL A 67 9.67 -4.58 -14.42
C VAL A 67 10.62 -5.61 -15.03
N ARG A 68 10.38 -6.90 -14.79
CA ARG A 68 11.17 -7.98 -15.42
C ARG A 68 11.16 -7.89 -16.93
N ASP A 69 9.97 -7.75 -17.50
CA ASP A 69 9.78 -7.74 -18.96
C ASP A 69 10.38 -6.47 -19.57
N SER A 70 10.26 -5.32 -18.88
CA SER A 70 10.92 -4.08 -19.27
C SER A 70 12.45 -4.25 -19.34
N ILE A 71 13.05 -4.84 -18.31
CA ILE A 71 14.51 -5.11 -18.29
C ILE A 71 14.90 -6.12 -19.37
N ALA A 72 14.06 -7.13 -19.62
CA ALA A 72 14.34 -8.12 -20.66
C ALA A 72 14.35 -7.49 -22.06
N HIS A 73 13.38 -6.63 -22.37
CA HIS A 73 13.35 -5.86 -23.63
C HIS A 73 14.56 -4.92 -23.75
N ASP A 74 14.94 -4.24 -22.66
CA ASP A 74 16.11 -3.40 -22.63
C ASP A 74 17.40 -4.19 -22.98
N LEU A 75 17.59 -5.34 -22.34
CA LEU A 75 18.73 -6.22 -22.61
C LEU A 75 18.74 -6.82 -24.02
N MET A 76 17.57 -7.03 -24.62
CA MET A 76 17.44 -7.53 -25.99
C MET A 76 17.53 -6.43 -27.03
N GLY A 77 17.43 -5.16 -26.62
CA GLY A 77 17.47 -4.00 -27.51
C GLY A 77 16.19 -3.82 -28.31
N ASP A 78 15.05 -4.25 -27.79
CA ASP A 78 13.73 -4.18 -28.41
C ASP A 78 13.16 -2.75 -28.27
N TYR A 79 13.56 -1.86 -29.16
CA TYR A 79 13.12 -0.46 -29.17
C TYR A 79 12.53 -0.05 -30.52
N TYR A 80 11.60 0.88 -30.48
CA TYR A 80 11.13 1.59 -31.66
C TYR A 80 11.16 3.12 -31.39
N ALA A 81 11.31 3.91 -32.45
CA ALA A 81 11.20 5.36 -32.36
C ALA A 81 9.72 5.76 -32.47
N ASP A 82 9.22 6.53 -31.50
CA ASP A 82 7.88 7.09 -31.56
C ASP A 82 7.77 8.26 -32.58
N GLU A 83 6.58 8.86 -32.71
CA GLU A 83 6.32 9.97 -33.64
C GLU A 83 7.18 11.21 -33.37
N ASN A 84 7.70 11.34 -32.16
CA ASN A 84 8.57 12.44 -31.73
C ASN A 84 10.07 12.09 -31.90
N GLY A 85 10.39 10.85 -32.27
CA GLY A 85 11.75 10.33 -32.41
C GLY A 85 12.37 9.88 -31.08
N GLU A 86 11.56 9.72 -30.04
CA GLU A 86 11.99 9.13 -28.76
C GLU A 86 12.00 7.61 -28.86
N GLU A 87 13.05 6.99 -28.33
CA GLU A 87 13.15 5.53 -28.23
C GLU A 87 12.24 5.02 -27.13
N ARG A 88 11.37 4.06 -27.50
CA ARG A 88 10.44 3.40 -26.55
C ARG A 88 10.57 1.90 -26.68
N ILE A 89 10.33 1.19 -25.58
CA ILE A 89 10.31 -0.27 -25.53
C ILE A 89 9.19 -0.81 -26.44
N ASP A 90 9.55 -1.74 -27.31
CA ASP A 90 8.59 -2.49 -28.12
C ASP A 90 8.01 -3.66 -27.32
N TRP A 91 6.89 -3.42 -26.65
CA TRP A 91 6.17 -4.43 -25.86
C TRP A 91 5.52 -5.54 -26.70
N GLU A 92 5.46 -5.41 -28.03
CA GLU A 92 4.93 -6.44 -28.92
C GLU A 92 6.02 -7.43 -29.35
N ALA A 93 7.29 -7.10 -29.16
CA ALA A 93 8.41 -7.99 -29.44
C ALA A 93 8.33 -9.27 -28.57
N PRO A 94 8.56 -10.45 -29.13
CA PRO A 94 8.48 -11.69 -28.38
C PRO A 94 9.69 -11.85 -27.45
N LEU A 95 9.46 -12.00 -26.15
CA LEU A 95 10.50 -12.25 -25.15
C LEU A 95 10.96 -13.71 -25.16
N ASP A 96 12.26 -13.95 -25.32
CA ASP A 96 12.88 -15.25 -25.13
C ASP A 96 13.76 -15.25 -23.86
N PHE A 97 13.21 -15.73 -22.75
CA PHE A 97 13.93 -15.87 -21.47
C PHE A 97 15.02 -16.94 -21.47
N SER A 98 15.24 -17.68 -22.57
CA SER A 98 16.35 -18.60 -22.75
C SER A 98 17.56 -17.96 -23.45
N ALA A 99 17.39 -16.77 -24.01
CA ALA A 99 18.45 -16.02 -24.67
C ALA A 99 19.61 -15.70 -23.70
N PRO A 100 20.85 -15.70 -24.18
CA PRO A 100 22.03 -15.40 -23.33
C PRO A 100 21.97 -14.03 -22.66
N GLU A 101 21.41 -13.06 -23.36
CA GLU A 101 21.32 -11.64 -22.96
C GLU A 101 20.49 -11.45 -21.67
N VAL A 102 19.46 -12.27 -21.50
CA VAL A 102 18.55 -12.17 -20.33
C VAL A 102 18.93 -13.10 -19.19
N GLN A 103 20.07 -13.83 -19.28
CA GLN A 103 20.48 -14.74 -18.20
C GLN A 103 20.87 -14.00 -16.92
N ASP A 104 21.26 -12.73 -16.99
CA ASP A 104 21.58 -11.90 -15.84
C ASP A 104 20.36 -11.65 -14.93
N LEU A 105 19.13 -11.82 -15.43
CA LEU A 105 17.90 -11.81 -14.62
C LEU A 105 17.84 -12.93 -13.59
N TYR A 106 18.69 -13.95 -13.74
CA TYR A 106 18.68 -15.14 -12.90
C TYR A 106 19.99 -15.32 -12.15
N LEU A 107 19.90 -15.87 -10.95
CA LEU A 107 21.07 -16.33 -10.22
C LEU A 107 21.59 -17.64 -10.84
N GLU A 108 22.90 -17.87 -10.77
CA GLU A 108 23.51 -19.14 -11.19
C GLU A 108 23.00 -20.33 -10.37
N THR A 109 22.63 -20.09 -9.11
CA THR A 109 22.11 -21.10 -8.20
C THR A 109 20.66 -21.46 -8.52
N ARG A 110 20.35 -22.77 -8.43
CA ARG A 110 19.01 -23.29 -8.61
C ARG A 110 18.44 -23.80 -7.28
N PHE A 111 17.19 -23.47 -7.01
CA PHE A 111 16.45 -24.07 -5.89
C PHE A 111 15.38 -25.02 -6.41
N ALA A 112 15.41 -26.27 -5.99
CA ALA A 112 14.48 -27.32 -6.44
C ALA A 112 14.32 -27.41 -7.97
N GLY A 113 15.44 -27.24 -8.71
CA GLY A 113 15.46 -27.28 -10.19
C GLY A 113 14.99 -26.01 -10.89
N ARG A 114 14.52 -25.00 -10.16
CA ARG A 114 14.08 -23.70 -10.70
C ARG A 114 15.21 -22.68 -10.62
N LYS A 115 15.35 -21.86 -11.66
CA LYS A 115 16.18 -20.65 -11.62
C LYS A 115 15.57 -19.67 -10.62
N LEU A 116 16.41 -19.04 -9.81
CA LEU A 116 15.99 -17.95 -8.92
C LEU A 116 16.25 -16.62 -9.60
N TYR A 117 15.35 -15.68 -9.43
CA TYR A 117 15.56 -14.32 -9.91
C TYR A 117 16.67 -13.62 -9.10
N ASN A 118 17.43 -12.79 -9.78
CA ASN A 118 18.39 -11.89 -9.15
C ASN A 118 17.66 -10.61 -8.71
N ALA A 119 17.18 -10.58 -7.47
CA ALA A 119 16.36 -9.50 -6.93
C ALA A 119 17.00 -8.09 -7.09
N ASN A 120 18.33 -8.00 -7.06
CA ASN A 120 19.04 -6.72 -7.12
C ASN A 120 18.95 -6.00 -8.47
N ILE A 121 18.54 -6.73 -9.53
CA ILE A 121 18.41 -6.17 -10.88
C ILE A 121 17.02 -5.57 -11.06
N PHE A 122 16.02 -6.04 -10.32
CA PHE A 122 14.65 -5.61 -10.45
C PHE A 122 14.47 -4.19 -9.86
N LYS A 123 14.87 -3.19 -10.64
CA LYS A 123 14.77 -1.79 -10.28
C LYS A 123 13.72 -1.10 -11.14
N TYR A 124 12.95 -0.24 -10.52
CA TYR A 124 11.94 0.58 -11.16
C TYR A 124 12.30 2.05 -10.97
N ASP A 125 12.44 2.75 -12.09
CA ASP A 125 12.73 4.18 -12.13
C ASP A 125 11.43 4.95 -12.35
N TYR A 126 11.18 5.95 -11.51
CA TYR A 126 10.06 6.85 -11.67
C TYR A 126 10.42 8.25 -11.21
N LYS A 127 9.61 9.25 -11.61
CA LYS A 127 9.81 10.65 -11.26
C LYS A 127 8.61 11.14 -10.45
N THR A 128 8.88 11.85 -9.37
CA THR A 128 7.88 12.58 -8.59
C THR A 128 8.02 14.06 -8.79
N PHE A 129 6.94 14.80 -8.55
CA PHE A 129 6.97 16.25 -8.60
C PHE A 129 6.84 16.81 -7.18
N ASP A 130 7.83 17.56 -6.73
CA ASP A 130 7.81 18.22 -5.43
C ASP A 130 6.90 19.44 -5.46
N TRP A 131 5.65 19.25 -5.08
CA TRP A 131 4.64 20.30 -5.03
C TRP A 131 4.94 21.38 -3.98
N ASP A 132 5.58 21.03 -2.88
CA ASP A 132 5.89 21.94 -1.77
C ASP A 132 7.01 22.88 -2.17
N ALA A 133 8.08 22.37 -2.76
CA ALA A 133 9.15 23.18 -3.31
C ALA A 133 8.67 24.07 -4.45
N ALA A 134 7.83 23.54 -5.35
CA ALA A 134 7.25 24.31 -6.45
C ALA A 134 6.34 25.44 -5.93
N ALA A 135 5.51 25.19 -4.93
CA ALA A 135 4.66 26.18 -4.29
C ALA A 135 5.49 27.27 -3.57
N ALA A 136 6.58 26.88 -2.91
CA ALA A 136 7.49 27.80 -2.23
C ALA A 136 8.24 28.71 -3.23
N ASP A 137 8.58 28.20 -4.41
CA ASP A 137 9.27 28.95 -5.49
C ASP A 137 8.36 29.98 -6.17
N ARG A 138 7.05 29.84 -6.08
CA ARG A 138 6.04 30.74 -6.65
C ARG A 138 6.21 30.99 -8.16
N GLY A 139 6.61 29.97 -8.91
CA GLY A 139 6.77 30.04 -10.37
C GLY A 139 7.97 30.82 -10.85
N ARG A 140 9.02 30.96 -10.04
CA ARG A 140 10.27 31.62 -10.40
C ARG A 140 11.20 30.77 -11.26
N SER A 141 11.12 29.46 -11.09
CA SER A 141 11.93 28.45 -11.76
C SER A 141 11.13 27.64 -12.77
N SER A 142 11.82 26.97 -13.69
CA SER A 142 11.19 25.98 -14.58
C SER A 142 10.63 24.80 -13.78
N PRO A 143 9.44 24.27 -14.13
CA PRO A 143 8.84 23.09 -13.47
C PRO A 143 9.75 21.87 -13.45
N GLU A 144 10.62 21.72 -14.45
CA GLU A 144 11.56 20.60 -14.56
C GLU A 144 12.48 20.44 -13.35
N ARG A 145 12.75 21.54 -12.64
CA ARG A 145 13.61 21.57 -11.46
C ARG A 145 13.02 20.85 -10.24
N PHE A 146 11.70 20.67 -10.23
CA PHE A 146 10.98 20.10 -9.10
C PHE A 146 10.66 18.61 -9.31
N PHE A 147 11.20 18.00 -10.37
CA PHE A 147 11.13 16.55 -10.55
C PHE A 147 12.29 15.90 -9.81
N GLU A 148 11.95 14.93 -8.99
CA GLU A 148 12.86 14.05 -8.29
C GLU A 148 12.85 12.66 -8.94
N GLU A 149 14.01 12.11 -9.19
CA GLU A 149 14.18 10.78 -9.78
C GLU A 149 14.40 9.75 -8.68
N HIS A 150 13.62 8.66 -8.72
CA HIS A 150 13.71 7.57 -7.76
C HIS A 150 14.02 6.28 -8.49
N THR A 151 14.94 5.49 -7.93
CA THR A 151 15.28 4.14 -8.37
C THR A 151 15.04 3.18 -7.21
N ILE A 152 14.02 2.33 -7.32
CA ILE A 152 13.59 1.45 -6.21
C ILE A 152 13.71 -0.01 -6.61
N GLU A 153 14.29 -0.83 -5.73
CA GLU A 153 14.26 -2.29 -5.85
C GLU A 153 12.83 -2.78 -5.55
N VAL A 154 12.20 -3.45 -6.53
CA VAL A 154 10.77 -3.79 -6.44
C VAL A 154 10.51 -5.24 -6.01
N TYR A 155 11.54 -6.08 -5.97
CA TYR A 155 11.38 -7.47 -5.61
C TYR A 155 11.13 -7.62 -4.10
N PRO A 156 10.01 -8.23 -3.66
CA PRO A 156 9.72 -8.34 -2.23
C PRO A 156 10.77 -9.15 -1.49
N ASP A 157 11.05 -8.78 -0.27
CA ASP A 157 11.93 -9.52 0.60
C ASP A 157 11.27 -10.82 1.06
N THR A 158 11.58 -11.90 0.38
CA THR A 158 11.04 -13.23 0.69
C THR A 158 11.62 -13.85 1.97
N MET A 159 12.69 -13.25 2.54
CA MET A 159 13.34 -13.75 3.76
C MET A 159 12.63 -13.31 5.04
N VAL A 160 11.61 -12.44 4.96
CA VAL A 160 10.88 -11.95 6.14
C VAL A 160 10.27 -13.09 6.97
N TRP A 161 9.78 -14.13 6.32
CA TRP A 161 9.23 -15.31 7.00
C TRP A 161 10.28 -16.10 7.77
N ILE A 162 11.48 -16.25 7.20
CA ILE A 162 12.58 -16.95 7.85
C ILE A 162 13.10 -16.15 9.04
N ARG A 163 13.12 -14.81 8.96
CA ARG A 163 13.52 -13.95 10.09
C ARG A 163 12.56 -14.07 11.26
N ASP A 164 11.24 -14.10 10.98
CA ASP A 164 10.22 -14.25 12.02
C ASP A 164 10.15 -15.68 12.58
N PHE A 165 10.47 -16.69 11.77
CA PHE A 165 10.39 -18.12 12.11
C PHE A 165 11.71 -18.85 11.86
N ALA A 166 12.76 -18.42 12.52
CA ALA A 166 14.14 -18.88 12.32
C ALA A 166 14.36 -20.40 12.42
N TYR A 167 13.41 -21.14 13.04
CA TYR A 167 13.49 -22.60 13.18
C TYR A 167 12.52 -23.38 12.27
N SER A 168 11.74 -22.67 11.44
CA SER A 168 10.67 -23.27 10.64
C SER A 168 10.97 -23.27 9.13
N TYR A 169 12.16 -23.71 8.75
CA TYR A 169 12.61 -23.74 7.34
C TYR A 169 11.74 -24.60 6.41
N ASN A 170 10.89 -25.45 6.95
CA ASN A 170 10.00 -26.32 6.17
C ASN A 170 8.58 -25.73 5.99
N GLU A 171 8.30 -24.60 6.61
CA GLU A 171 7.00 -23.94 6.44
C GLU A 171 6.85 -23.49 4.97
N PRO A 172 5.71 -23.79 4.32
CA PRO A 172 5.48 -23.40 2.93
C PRO A 172 5.63 -21.90 2.69
N MET A 173 5.20 -21.08 3.63
CA MET A 173 5.32 -19.62 3.57
C MET A 173 6.79 -19.15 3.56
N ALA A 174 7.68 -19.79 4.32
CA ALA A 174 9.10 -19.47 4.34
C ALA A 174 9.80 -19.73 2.99
N ARG A 175 9.19 -20.55 2.12
CA ARG A 175 9.82 -20.96 0.86
C ARG A 175 9.24 -20.28 -0.36
N ASN A 176 7.90 -20.13 -0.43
CA ASN A 176 7.22 -19.78 -1.68
C ASN A 176 6.02 -18.86 -1.47
N TYR A 177 5.91 -18.13 -0.39
CA TYR A 177 4.74 -17.28 -0.13
C TYR A 177 4.40 -16.35 -1.30
N PHE A 178 5.40 -15.67 -1.83
CA PHE A 178 5.19 -14.74 -2.93
C PHE A 178 4.91 -15.42 -4.28
N TRP A 179 5.44 -16.63 -4.51
CA TRP A 179 5.40 -17.26 -5.84
C TRP A 179 4.39 -18.40 -6.00
N HIS A 180 3.91 -18.98 -4.90
CA HIS A 180 3.05 -20.15 -5.02
C HIS A 180 1.61 -19.71 -5.29
N PRO A 181 0.92 -20.30 -6.31
CA PRO A 181 -0.46 -19.95 -6.66
C PRO A 181 -1.48 -20.07 -5.52
N ALA A 182 -1.22 -20.93 -4.52
CA ALA A 182 -2.09 -21.04 -3.34
C ALA A 182 -2.15 -19.75 -2.52
N TYR A 183 -1.18 -18.85 -2.66
CA TYR A 183 -1.10 -17.57 -1.97
C TYR A 183 -1.38 -16.38 -2.88
N ASP A 184 -1.96 -16.60 -4.07
CA ASP A 184 -2.27 -15.53 -5.02
C ASP A 184 -3.13 -14.44 -4.40
N ASN A 185 -4.17 -14.82 -3.69
CA ASN A 185 -5.12 -13.92 -3.03
C ASN A 185 -4.75 -13.59 -1.57
N TYR A 186 -3.52 -13.83 -1.15
CA TYR A 186 -3.02 -13.42 0.15
C TYR A 186 -2.32 -12.05 0.03
N PRO A 187 -2.31 -11.23 1.08
CA PRO A 187 -1.70 -9.91 1.02
C PRO A 187 -0.20 -10.01 0.73
N VAL A 188 0.32 -9.11 -0.08
CA VAL A 188 1.77 -9.01 -0.27
C VAL A 188 2.43 -8.54 1.02
N VAL A 189 3.55 -9.17 1.38
CA VAL A 189 4.39 -8.81 2.52
C VAL A 189 5.86 -8.83 2.11
N GLY A 190 6.73 -8.30 2.96
CA GLY A 190 8.15 -8.13 2.60
C GLY A 190 8.37 -6.94 1.68
N VAL A 191 7.46 -5.99 1.68
CA VAL A 191 7.54 -4.71 0.97
C VAL A 191 7.79 -3.59 1.97
N ASN A 192 8.73 -2.71 1.67
CA ASN A 192 8.96 -1.50 2.43
C ASN A 192 8.09 -0.34 1.92
N TRP A 193 8.16 0.80 2.56
CA TRP A 193 7.34 1.95 2.23
C TRP A 193 7.61 2.51 0.82
N HIS A 194 8.87 2.54 0.38
CA HIS A 194 9.26 3.00 -0.95
C HIS A 194 8.75 2.06 -2.05
N MET A 195 8.80 0.75 -1.82
CA MET A 195 8.25 -0.25 -2.74
C MET A 195 6.74 -0.12 -2.89
N ALA A 196 6.03 0.14 -1.79
CA ALA A 196 4.58 0.34 -1.81
C ALA A 196 4.19 1.61 -2.59
N ARG A 197 4.96 2.70 -2.46
CA ARG A 197 4.80 3.92 -3.28
C ARG A 197 5.10 3.67 -4.75
N ALA A 198 6.22 3.01 -5.05
CA ALA A 198 6.61 2.67 -6.42
C ALA A 198 5.52 1.88 -7.15
N PHE A 199 4.84 0.95 -6.46
CA PHE A 199 3.67 0.25 -7.00
C PHE A 199 2.54 1.21 -7.40
N GLY A 200 2.24 2.21 -6.58
CA GLY A 200 1.23 3.24 -6.90
C GLY A 200 1.59 4.05 -8.16
N TYR A 201 2.84 4.47 -8.29
CA TYR A 201 3.32 5.17 -9.48
C TYR A 201 3.26 4.30 -10.73
N TRP A 202 3.67 3.04 -10.64
CA TRP A 202 3.54 2.08 -11.73
C TRP A 202 2.08 1.91 -12.15
N ARG A 203 1.16 1.73 -11.18
CA ARG A 203 -0.27 1.59 -11.43
C ARG A 203 -0.85 2.82 -12.13
N THR A 204 -0.41 4.01 -11.73
CA THR A 204 -0.78 5.28 -12.37
C THR A 204 -0.31 5.35 -13.82
N SER A 205 0.95 5.01 -14.06
CA SER A 205 1.53 4.96 -15.40
C SER A 205 0.80 3.96 -16.29
N LEU A 206 0.54 2.76 -15.77
CA LEU A 206 -0.21 1.73 -16.49
C LEU A 206 -1.63 2.19 -16.80
N TRP A 207 -2.33 2.80 -15.84
CA TRP A 207 -3.67 3.33 -16.06
C TRP A 207 -3.68 4.38 -17.17
N ASN A 208 -2.78 5.34 -17.11
CA ASN A 208 -2.69 6.44 -18.07
C ASN A 208 -2.24 5.99 -19.46
N SER A 209 -1.56 4.84 -19.58
CA SER A 209 -1.16 4.27 -20.88
C SER A 209 -2.32 3.56 -21.60
N VAL A 210 -3.31 3.05 -20.86
CA VAL A 210 -4.41 2.25 -21.42
C VAL A 210 -5.70 3.06 -21.57
N ASN A 211 -5.91 4.06 -20.73
CA ASN A 211 -7.16 4.81 -20.66
C ASN A 211 -7.01 6.20 -21.33
N GLU A 212 -8.07 6.65 -22.03
CA GLU A 212 -8.11 7.98 -22.63
C GLU A 212 -8.13 9.12 -21.60
N ILE A 213 -8.55 8.82 -20.38
CA ILE A 213 -8.66 9.79 -19.28
C ILE A 213 -7.53 9.53 -18.31
N SER A 214 -6.60 10.47 -18.24
CA SER A 214 -5.55 10.45 -17.23
C SER A 214 -6.15 10.62 -15.83
N THR A 215 -5.60 9.90 -14.88
CA THR A 215 -5.98 9.99 -13.47
C THR A 215 -4.88 10.68 -12.66
N GLU A 216 -5.19 11.08 -11.45
CA GLU A 216 -4.19 11.40 -10.44
C GLU A 216 -3.40 10.17 -10.01
N GLU A 217 -2.42 10.38 -9.16
CA GLU A 217 -1.57 9.31 -8.68
C GLU A 217 -2.33 8.36 -7.75
N PHE A 218 -2.23 7.05 -8.03
CA PHE A 218 -2.50 6.04 -7.02
C PHE A 218 -1.41 6.14 -5.96
N ARG A 219 -1.81 6.34 -4.73
CA ARG A 219 -0.90 6.60 -3.62
C ARG A 219 -1.27 5.80 -2.38
N LEU A 220 -0.40 5.78 -1.40
CA LEU A 220 -0.76 5.28 -0.08
C LEU A 220 -1.80 6.21 0.57
N PRO A 221 -2.72 5.66 1.39
CA PRO A 221 -3.65 6.48 2.16
C PRO A 221 -2.91 7.32 3.19
N THR A 222 -3.39 8.52 3.48
CA THR A 222 -2.98 9.23 4.68
C THR A 222 -3.52 8.50 5.92
N GLU A 223 -2.91 8.73 7.06
CA GLU A 223 -3.40 8.15 8.31
C GLU A 223 -4.87 8.50 8.58
N ALA A 224 -5.26 9.73 8.31
CA ALA A 224 -6.63 10.20 8.52
C ALA A 224 -7.62 9.55 7.54
N GLU A 225 -7.25 9.37 6.27
CA GLU A 225 -8.04 8.64 5.27
C GLU A 225 -8.23 7.18 5.69
N TYR A 226 -7.14 6.53 6.15
CA TYR A 226 -7.21 5.15 6.61
C TYR A 226 -8.16 4.99 7.80
N GLU A 227 -8.02 5.83 8.83
CA GLU A 227 -8.88 5.76 10.02
C GLU A 227 -10.35 6.03 9.68
N TYR A 228 -10.61 7.01 8.82
CA TYR A 228 -11.95 7.31 8.33
C TYR A 228 -12.57 6.12 7.58
N ALA A 229 -11.80 5.55 6.64
CA ALA A 229 -12.20 4.38 5.88
C ALA A 229 -12.43 3.16 6.77
N ALA A 230 -11.54 2.91 7.74
CA ALA A 230 -11.66 1.81 8.68
C ALA A 230 -12.91 1.90 9.54
N ARG A 231 -13.31 3.09 9.96
CA ARG A 231 -14.54 3.29 10.75
C ARG A 231 -15.83 3.06 9.95
N GLY A 232 -15.77 3.03 8.61
CA GLY A 232 -16.93 2.75 7.78
C GLY A 232 -18.07 3.75 7.94
N GLY A 233 -17.77 5.02 8.30
CA GLY A 233 -18.75 6.05 8.58
C GLY A 233 -19.38 6.02 9.98
N ARG A 234 -18.91 5.16 10.87
CA ARG A 234 -19.36 5.08 12.27
C ARG A 234 -18.52 5.97 13.15
N GLU A 235 -19.15 6.87 13.87
CA GLU A 235 -18.46 7.74 14.83
C GLU A 235 -17.91 6.92 16.02
N HIS A 236 -16.69 7.20 16.40
CA HIS A 236 -16.01 6.60 17.57
C HIS A 236 -16.00 5.07 17.61
N ALA A 237 -16.22 4.39 16.49
CA ALA A 237 -16.18 2.94 16.44
C ALA A 237 -14.76 2.43 16.75
N PRO A 238 -14.57 1.58 17.78
CA PRO A 238 -13.25 1.06 18.11
C PRO A 238 -12.74 0.07 17.07
N TYR A 239 -13.62 -0.58 16.32
CA TYR A 239 -13.31 -1.54 15.27
C TYR A 239 -14.18 -1.31 14.03
N PRO A 240 -13.79 -1.78 12.84
CA PRO A 240 -14.53 -1.59 11.59
C PRO A 240 -15.98 -2.10 11.61
N TRP A 241 -16.26 -3.12 12.41
CA TRP A 241 -17.61 -3.67 12.62
C TRP A 241 -18.46 -2.89 13.63
N GLY A 242 -17.94 -1.84 14.25
CA GLY A 242 -18.63 -0.89 15.12
C GLY A 242 -18.79 -1.31 16.58
N GLY A 243 -18.75 -2.59 16.90
CA GLY A 243 -18.87 -3.09 18.27
C GLY A 243 -17.53 -3.12 19.01
N PRO A 244 -17.52 -3.17 20.36
CA PRO A 244 -16.29 -3.22 21.14
C PRO A 244 -15.65 -4.60 21.24
N TYR A 245 -16.32 -5.64 20.73
CA TYR A 245 -15.88 -7.01 20.85
C TYR A 245 -15.22 -7.51 19.59
N VAL A 246 -14.16 -8.29 19.73
CA VAL A 246 -13.42 -8.92 18.61
C VAL A 246 -14.05 -10.24 18.15
N ARG A 247 -15.15 -10.67 18.82
CA ARG A 247 -15.93 -11.84 18.46
C ARG A 247 -17.40 -11.49 18.24
N ASN A 248 -18.01 -12.19 17.29
CA ASN A 248 -19.46 -12.07 17.06
C ASN A 248 -20.29 -12.83 18.13
N ALA A 249 -21.60 -12.74 18.05
CA ALA A 249 -22.52 -13.41 18.98
C ALA A 249 -22.41 -14.96 18.98
N LYS A 250 -21.82 -15.55 17.94
CA LYS A 250 -21.56 -16.99 17.84
C LYS A 250 -20.19 -17.39 18.41
N GLY A 251 -19.37 -16.41 18.83
CA GLY A 251 -18.03 -16.61 19.34
C GLY A 251 -16.92 -16.56 18.28
N CYS A 252 -17.25 -16.45 16.97
CA CYS A 252 -16.26 -16.41 15.90
C CYS A 252 -15.48 -15.11 15.92
N LEU A 253 -14.17 -15.14 15.60
CA LEU A 253 -13.34 -13.98 15.44
C LEU A 253 -13.82 -13.12 14.25
N LEU A 254 -13.70 -11.81 14.36
CA LEU A 254 -14.10 -10.85 13.33
C LEU A 254 -12.94 -10.32 12.52
N ALA A 255 -11.71 -10.68 12.86
CA ALA A 255 -10.49 -10.33 12.18
C ALA A 255 -9.40 -11.37 12.42
N ASN A 256 -8.37 -11.37 11.59
CA ASN A 256 -7.20 -12.22 11.75
C ASN A 256 -6.13 -11.51 12.60
N PHE A 257 -5.95 -11.96 13.83
CA PHE A 257 -5.00 -11.40 14.79
C PHE A 257 -4.58 -12.45 15.82
N LYS A 258 -3.69 -12.10 16.74
CA LYS A 258 -3.25 -12.98 17.82
C LYS A 258 -4.20 -12.87 19.04
N PRO A 259 -5.19 -13.76 19.18
CA PRO A 259 -6.26 -13.62 20.18
C PRO A 259 -5.86 -13.95 21.62
N GLY A 260 -4.59 -14.27 21.89
CA GLY A 260 -4.10 -14.64 23.21
C GLY A 260 -3.37 -15.99 23.22
N ARG A 261 -3.48 -16.72 24.31
CA ARG A 261 -2.92 -18.09 24.42
C ARG A 261 -3.92 -19.11 23.89
N GLY A 262 -3.46 -20.10 23.14
CA GLY A 262 -4.28 -21.22 22.71
C GLY A 262 -4.13 -21.58 21.24
N ASN A 263 -5.14 -22.23 20.69
CA ASN A 263 -5.20 -22.67 19.31
C ASN A 263 -5.64 -21.50 18.41
N TYR A 264 -4.69 -20.76 17.85
CA TYR A 264 -4.97 -19.62 16.97
C TYR A 264 -5.73 -20.00 15.69
N PRO A 265 -5.46 -21.16 15.05
CA PRO A 265 -6.14 -21.53 13.80
C PRO A 265 -7.60 -21.95 13.97
N GLU A 266 -8.11 -22.12 15.20
CA GLU A 266 -9.45 -22.67 15.43
C GLU A 266 -10.57 -21.82 14.83
N ASP A 267 -10.37 -20.50 14.77
CA ASP A 267 -11.39 -19.55 14.31
C ASP A 267 -10.76 -18.41 13.46
N GLY A 268 -9.61 -18.65 12.88
CA GLY A 268 -8.87 -17.68 12.08
C GLY A 268 -7.62 -18.26 11.46
N GLY A 269 -6.78 -17.39 10.93
CA GLY A 269 -5.48 -17.76 10.38
C GLY A 269 -4.40 -17.84 11.45
N GLN A 270 -3.47 -18.76 11.30
CA GLN A 270 -2.26 -18.77 12.12
C GLN A 270 -1.29 -17.65 11.70
N TYR A 271 -1.30 -17.32 10.43
CA TYR A 271 -0.52 -16.29 9.76
C TYR A 271 -1.47 -15.43 8.92
N THR A 272 -1.01 -14.90 7.78
CA THR A 272 -1.89 -14.21 6.83
C THR A 272 -3.01 -15.14 6.30
N VAL A 273 -4.12 -14.53 5.93
CA VAL A 273 -5.27 -15.17 5.29
C VAL A 273 -5.57 -14.45 3.96
N PRO A 274 -6.43 -15.02 3.08
CA PRO A 274 -6.87 -14.31 1.88
C PRO A 274 -7.39 -12.91 2.18
N VAL A 275 -7.17 -11.98 1.25
CA VAL A 275 -7.50 -10.56 1.42
C VAL A 275 -8.99 -10.27 1.61
N ASP A 276 -9.85 -11.23 1.30
CA ASP A 276 -11.32 -11.18 1.42
C ASP A 276 -11.89 -12.16 2.47
N ALA A 277 -11.04 -12.67 3.38
CA ALA A 277 -11.42 -13.76 4.30
C ALA A 277 -12.46 -13.37 5.35
N TYR A 278 -12.58 -12.09 5.68
CA TYR A 278 -13.54 -11.58 6.68
C TYR A 278 -14.57 -10.67 6.03
N TYR A 279 -15.63 -10.34 6.77
CA TYR A 279 -16.68 -9.45 6.26
C TYR A 279 -16.16 -8.02 6.11
N PRO A 280 -16.52 -7.33 5.02
CA PRO A 280 -16.16 -5.94 4.82
C PRO A 280 -16.90 -5.03 5.82
N ASN A 281 -16.37 -3.81 6.01
CA ASN A 281 -17.06 -2.77 6.77
C ASN A 281 -18.19 -2.14 5.95
N ASP A 282 -18.87 -1.12 6.51
CA ASP A 282 -20.03 -0.48 5.86
C ASP A 282 -19.68 0.29 4.57
N PHE A 283 -18.41 0.57 4.31
CA PHE A 283 -17.95 1.10 3.03
C PHE A 283 -17.63 0.01 1.99
N GLY A 284 -17.61 -1.26 2.38
CA GLY A 284 -17.25 -2.37 1.51
C GLY A 284 -15.76 -2.72 1.54
N LEU A 285 -15.01 -2.21 2.52
CA LEU A 285 -13.57 -2.45 2.65
C LEU A 285 -13.28 -3.65 3.55
N TYR A 286 -12.46 -4.56 3.05
CA TYR A 286 -12.05 -5.78 3.73
C TYR A 286 -10.80 -5.55 4.60
N ASN A 287 -10.67 -6.34 5.66
CA ASN A 287 -9.48 -6.43 6.52
C ASN A 287 -8.91 -5.09 7.02
N MET A 288 -9.75 -4.06 7.16
CA MET A 288 -9.33 -2.77 7.74
C MET A 288 -8.81 -2.89 9.17
N SER A 289 -8.91 -4.07 9.78
CA SER A 289 -8.33 -4.46 11.06
C SER A 289 -7.90 -5.91 11.01
N GLY A 290 -6.63 -6.18 11.30
CA GLY A 290 -6.03 -7.51 11.28
C GLY A 290 -5.49 -7.89 9.90
N ASN A 291 -5.08 -9.14 9.75
CA ASN A 291 -4.39 -9.72 8.63
C ASN A 291 -2.98 -9.12 8.46
N VAL A 292 -2.80 -8.03 7.74
CA VAL A 292 -1.52 -7.29 7.73
C VAL A 292 -1.74 -5.84 8.16
N ALA A 293 -0.79 -5.28 8.89
CA ALA A 293 -0.75 -3.84 9.12
C ALA A 293 -0.37 -3.15 7.81
N GLU A 294 -0.88 -1.94 7.57
CA GLU A 294 -0.77 -1.32 6.27
C GLU A 294 0.00 0.00 6.33
N TRP A 295 0.89 0.17 5.36
CA TRP A 295 1.61 1.42 5.17
C TRP A 295 0.67 2.58 4.87
N THR A 296 0.94 3.72 5.47
CA THR A 296 0.34 5.01 5.09
C THR A 296 1.39 5.98 4.55
N SER A 297 0.98 7.06 3.89
CA SER A 297 1.90 8.13 3.45
C SER A 297 2.48 8.92 4.61
N THR A 298 1.79 8.92 5.75
CA THR A 298 2.03 9.81 6.90
C THR A 298 3.32 9.45 7.64
N ALA A 299 4.17 10.44 7.89
CA ALA A 299 5.32 10.31 8.79
C ALA A 299 4.86 10.20 10.25
N PHE A 300 5.49 9.32 11.02
CA PHE A 300 5.10 9.11 12.41
C PHE A 300 5.66 10.20 13.33
N VAL A 301 4.78 11.03 13.84
CA VAL A 301 5.05 12.00 14.90
C VAL A 301 4.09 11.73 16.05
N GLU A 302 4.61 11.56 17.27
CA GLU A 302 3.81 11.15 18.44
C GLU A 302 2.65 12.11 18.73
N ASN A 303 2.88 13.41 18.64
CA ASN A 303 1.89 14.44 18.94
C ASN A 303 1.30 15.13 17.70
N ALA A 304 1.26 14.45 16.56
CA ALA A 304 0.81 15.00 15.29
C ALA A 304 -0.53 15.74 15.38
N ASN A 305 -1.50 15.18 16.08
CA ASN A 305 -2.84 15.75 16.24
C ASN A 305 -2.86 17.16 16.84
N SER A 306 -1.76 17.61 17.47
CA SER A 306 -1.69 18.94 18.07
C SER A 306 -1.41 20.05 17.06
N PHE A 307 -0.88 19.76 15.88
CA PHE A 307 -0.46 20.75 14.88
C PHE A 307 -0.97 20.51 13.45
N ILE A 308 -1.52 19.34 13.16
CA ILE A 308 -2.08 19.05 11.81
C ILE A 308 -3.30 19.94 11.53
N HIS A 309 -3.63 20.11 10.24
CA HIS A 309 -4.80 20.89 9.81
C HIS A 309 -6.12 20.13 10.02
N ASP A 310 -7.25 20.83 9.85
CA ASP A 310 -8.57 20.26 10.04
C ASP A 310 -9.18 19.68 8.74
N MET A 311 -8.46 19.79 7.62
CA MET A 311 -8.92 19.33 6.31
C MET A 311 -7.80 18.57 5.60
N ASN A 312 -8.07 17.32 5.19
CA ASN A 312 -7.16 16.43 4.46
C ASN A 312 -5.72 16.46 5.02
N SER A 313 -5.62 16.41 6.35
CA SER A 313 -4.33 16.60 7.00
C SER A 313 -3.43 15.39 6.82
N ASP A 314 -2.20 15.65 6.48
CA ASP A 314 -1.11 14.68 6.48
C ASP A 314 0.13 15.30 7.12
N VAL A 315 0.98 14.48 7.71
CA VAL A 315 2.34 14.84 8.09
C VAL A 315 3.26 14.24 7.04
N HIS A 316 3.47 15.01 5.96
CA HIS A 316 4.31 14.56 4.89
C HIS A 316 5.78 14.86 5.23
N TYR A 317 6.59 13.84 5.26
CA TYR A 317 8.04 13.93 5.37
C TYR A 317 8.67 12.68 4.76
N GLU A 318 9.52 12.87 3.77
CA GLU A 318 10.33 11.82 3.18
C GLU A 318 11.76 11.96 3.72
N ALA A 319 12.19 10.99 4.51
CA ALA A 319 13.50 11.04 5.14
C ALA A 319 14.56 10.51 4.20
N ASP A 320 15.68 11.24 4.13
CA ASP A 320 16.88 10.83 3.41
C ASP A 320 17.69 9.77 4.16
N GLU A 321 18.65 9.14 3.49
CA GLU A 321 19.54 8.15 4.11
C GLU A 321 20.30 8.69 5.32
N ASP A 322 20.74 9.95 5.26
CA ASP A 322 21.51 10.63 6.31
C ASP A 322 20.64 11.16 7.45
N ASP A 323 19.32 11.11 7.31
CA ASP A 323 18.40 11.60 8.33
C ASP A 323 18.39 10.72 9.60
N PRO A 324 18.09 11.30 10.76
CA PRO A 324 17.93 10.55 12.00
C PRO A 324 16.88 9.46 11.86
N GLU A 325 17.16 8.27 12.41
CA GLU A 325 16.24 7.11 12.38
C GLU A 325 14.81 7.44 12.85
N ALA A 326 14.68 8.38 13.79
CA ALA A 326 13.36 8.80 14.27
C ALA A 326 12.48 9.42 13.17
N TRP A 327 13.09 10.01 12.14
CA TRP A 327 12.39 10.66 11.03
C TRP A 327 12.01 9.66 9.92
N LYS A 328 12.68 8.52 9.86
CA LYS A 328 12.39 7.43 8.92
C LYS A 328 11.15 6.61 9.29
N ARG A 329 10.49 6.96 10.39
CA ARG A 329 9.28 6.26 10.84
C ARG A 329 8.06 6.69 10.04
N LYS A 330 7.34 5.70 9.49
CA LYS A 330 6.06 5.88 8.80
C LYS A 330 4.94 5.24 9.62
N VAL A 331 3.76 5.84 9.59
CA VAL A 331 2.60 5.29 10.29
C VAL A 331 2.15 4.00 9.58
N VAL A 332 1.93 2.95 10.36
CA VAL A 332 1.22 1.74 9.94
C VAL A 332 -0.06 1.57 10.76
N ARG A 333 -1.12 1.08 10.12
CA ARG A 333 -2.46 1.03 10.68
C ARG A 333 -3.08 -0.35 10.53
N GLY A 334 -4.21 -0.59 11.21
CA GLY A 334 -5.00 -1.81 11.11
C GLY A 334 -4.56 -2.93 12.04
N GLY A 335 -3.29 -3.00 12.40
CA GLY A 335 -2.71 -4.15 13.13
C GLY A 335 -2.66 -5.40 12.26
N SER A 336 -2.05 -6.47 12.74
CA SER A 336 -1.73 -7.65 11.93
C SER A 336 -2.05 -8.97 12.62
N TRP A 337 -1.89 -10.08 11.88
CA TRP A 337 -1.99 -11.45 12.41
C TRP A 337 -1.07 -11.71 13.61
N LYS A 338 0.00 -10.93 13.77
CA LYS A 338 0.99 -11.04 14.85
C LYS A 338 0.59 -10.24 16.10
N ASP A 339 -0.30 -9.25 15.93
CA ASP A 339 -0.65 -8.28 16.96
C ASP A 339 -1.82 -8.75 17.83
N VAL A 340 -1.90 -8.17 19.03
CA VAL A 340 -3.05 -8.36 19.91
C VAL A 340 -4.17 -7.38 19.58
N SER A 341 -5.38 -7.65 20.06
CA SER A 341 -6.60 -6.86 19.75
C SER A 341 -6.49 -5.35 19.96
N PHE A 342 -5.58 -4.88 20.81
CA PHE A 342 -5.33 -3.45 21.02
C PHE A 342 -4.92 -2.76 19.71
N TYR A 343 -4.01 -3.38 18.92
CA TYR A 343 -3.52 -2.78 17.67
C TYR A 343 -4.54 -2.83 16.53
N LEU A 344 -5.62 -3.60 16.68
CA LEU A 344 -6.71 -3.66 15.71
C LEU A 344 -7.70 -2.50 15.83
N GLN A 345 -7.62 -1.73 16.91
CA GLN A 345 -8.51 -0.58 17.10
C GLN A 345 -8.25 0.48 16.04
N THR A 346 -9.32 1.02 15.47
CA THR A 346 -9.26 2.01 14.39
C THR A 346 -8.46 3.27 14.76
N GLY A 347 -8.44 3.65 16.03
CA GLY A 347 -7.67 4.81 16.52
C GLY A 347 -6.23 4.50 16.94
N THR A 348 -5.81 3.22 16.98
CA THR A 348 -4.46 2.87 17.43
C THR A 348 -3.45 3.13 16.33
N ARG A 349 -2.37 3.81 16.68
CA ARG A 349 -1.24 4.10 15.80
C ARG A 349 -0.06 3.20 16.14
N SER A 350 0.59 2.71 15.11
CA SER A 350 1.91 2.11 15.20
C SER A 350 2.81 2.67 14.10
N TYR A 351 4.07 2.30 14.10
CA TYR A 351 5.01 2.71 13.07
C TYR A 351 5.98 1.60 12.72
N GLU A 352 6.51 1.69 11.52
CA GLU A 352 7.70 0.96 11.09
C GLU A 352 8.64 1.93 10.36
N PHE A 353 9.91 1.54 10.21
CA PHE A 353 10.87 2.34 9.48
C PHE A 353 10.68 2.14 7.97
N GLN A 354 10.73 3.23 7.22
CA GLN A 354 10.44 3.26 5.78
C GLN A 354 11.23 2.24 4.93
N ASP A 355 12.44 1.90 5.37
CA ASP A 355 13.35 0.96 4.67
C ASP A 355 13.21 -0.49 5.14
N THR A 356 12.34 -0.75 6.12
CA THR A 356 12.23 -2.06 6.75
C THR A 356 11.13 -2.89 6.11
N THR A 357 11.42 -4.17 5.88
CA THR A 357 10.44 -5.17 5.41
C THR A 357 10.02 -6.10 6.54
N LYS A 358 8.73 -6.43 6.59
CA LYS A 358 8.14 -7.30 7.62
C LYS A 358 7.21 -8.33 7.00
N SER A 359 6.99 -9.46 7.69
CA SER A 359 6.03 -10.50 7.30
C SER A 359 4.58 -10.16 7.66
N TYR A 360 4.37 -9.03 8.33
CA TYR A 360 3.08 -8.60 8.86
C TYR A 360 2.69 -7.18 8.43
N VAL A 361 3.44 -6.59 7.50
CA VAL A 361 3.14 -5.28 6.93
C VAL A 361 2.95 -5.42 5.42
N GLY A 362 1.81 -4.96 4.94
CA GLY A 362 1.42 -4.83 3.55
C GLY A 362 0.96 -3.40 3.26
N PHE A 363 0.12 -3.22 2.25
CA PHE A 363 -0.44 -1.91 1.91
C PHE A 363 -1.67 -2.03 1.02
N ARG A 364 -2.40 -0.93 0.88
CA ARG A 364 -3.41 -0.67 -0.16
C ARG A 364 -3.23 0.72 -0.72
N ASN A 365 -3.76 0.97 -1.93
CA ASN A 365 -3.72 2.28 -2.54
C ASN A 365 -5.04 3.03 -2.39
N VAL A 366 -4.94 4.35 -2.52
CA VAL A 366 -6.06 5.26 -2.69
C VAL A 366 -5.88 6.10 -3.95
N LEU A 367 -6.98 6.62 -4.46
CA LEU A 367 -7.01 7.57 -5.56
C LEU A 367 -7.91 8.74 -5.18
N SER A 368 -7.38 9.96 -5.22
CA SER A 368 -8.18 11.15 -4.92
C SER A 368 -9.29 11.34 -5.95
N LEU A 369 -10.50 11.68 -5.48
CA LEU A 369 -11.60 11.99 -6.38
C LEU A 369 -11.43 13.41 -6.94
N MET A 370 -11.16 13.48 -8.24
CA MET A 370 -11.15 14.74 -8.98
C MET A 370 -12.52 14.95 -9.62
N GLY A 371 -13.29 15.91 -9.13
CA GLY A 371 -14.57 16.27 -9.70
C GLY A 371 -15.75 16.18 -8.74
N ARG A 372 -16.97 16.03 -9.29
CA ARG A 372 -18.19 15.92 -8.49
C ARG A 372 -18.38 14.51 -7.98
N SER A 373 -18.90 14.40 -6.77
CA SER A 373 -19.35 13.13 -6.21
C SER A 373 -20.44 12.51 -7.09
N ALA A 374 -20.46 11.17 -7.20
CA ALA A 374 -21.54 10.44 -7.87
C ALA A 374 -22.93 10.72 -7.23
N SER A 375 -22.97 11.21 -5.98
CA SER A 375 -24.19 11.65 -5.29
C SER A 375 -24.68 13.05 -5.72
N ASP A 376 -23.95 13.74 -6.56
CA ASP A 376 -24.31 15.08 -7.08
C ASP A 376 -25.15 15.00 -8.36
N PHE A 377 -25.54 13.79 -8.78
CA PHE A 377 -26.39 13.50 -9.94
C PHE A 377 -27.73 12.88 -9.53
#